data_9ad23aa0b6fd86ce8c8e0e4cc17d5c19
#
_entry.id   9ad23aa0b6fd86ce8c8e0e4cc17d5c19
#
_cell.length_a   1.000
_cell.length_b   1.000
_cell.length_c   1.000
_cell.angle_alpha   90.00
_cell.angle_beta   90.00
_cell.angle_gamma   90.00
#
_symmetry.space_group_name_H-M   'P 1'
#
loop_
_entity.id
_entity.type
_entity.pdbx_description
1 polymer ?
#
loop_
_entity_poly.entity_id
_entity_poly.type
_entity_poly.pdbx_seq_one_letter_code
_entity_poly.pdbx_strand_id
1 'polypeptide(L)'
;MPMTASVYSNTTLIGHTDLQVGDESMGCVFGDFIPTDNYYKFVQKSVWDFWATTKPDYKKWHSLNINVQLENGYFLYPIGGYTFDDAEELPNETKRIDIAGLFRHVIEDFFQTDPPRPFVEEPWETITIEQKILFDTELQKEIKRTSSSLFGIIKSTTKHILADYECSAVCKNGQADEILFSIHNTNGSDKCYALVHLTFSGKTEDNTAFPITTLFDSFDAFKFEQMYPDKAEWED
;
A
#
# COMPACT_ATOMS: atom_id res chain seq x y z
N MET A 1 19.05 6.38 8.12
CA MET A 1 19.25 5.24 9.05
C MET A 1 18.48 4.04 8.51
N PRO A 2 18.87 2.79 8.80
CA PRO A 2 18.03 1.65 8.44
C PRO A 2 16.66 1.76 9.12
N MET A 3 15.60 1.40 8.40
CA MET A 3 14.22 1.39 8.89
C MET A 3 13.75 -0.04 9.02
N THR A 4 13.48 -0.49 10.24
CA THR A 4 12.98 -1.85 10.50
C THR A 4 11.59 -2.00 9.90
N ALA A 5 11.33 -3.14 9.26
CA ALA A 5 10.06 -3.43 8.62
C ALA A 5 9.64 -4.89 8.80
N SER A 6 8.34 -5.10 8.84
CA SER A 6 7.69 -6.41 8.81
C SER A 6 7.19 -6.70 7.40
N VAL A 7 7.44 -7.94 6.92
CA VAL A 7 7.07 -8.39 5.59
C VAL A 7 5.96 -9.44 5.69
N TYR A 8 4.88 -9.22 4.96
CA TYR A 8 3.71 -10.08 4.96
C TYR A 8 3.45 -10.67 3.57
N SER A 9 2.89 -11.87 3.54
CA SER A 9 2.21 -12.44 2.38
C SER A 9 0.74 -12.60 2.74
N ASN A 10 -0.16 -11.88 2.08
CA ASN A 10 -1.51 -11.66 2.57
C ASN A 10 -1.48 -11.12 4.01
N THR A 11 -2.13 -11.78 4.97
CA THR A 11 -2.10 -11.42 6.40
C THR A 11 -1.02 -12.15 7.19
N THR A 12 -0.23 -13.02 6.56
CA THR A 12 0.74 -13.87 7.24
C THR A 12 2.11 -13.19 7.29
N LEU A 13 2.65 -12.99 8.48
CA LEU A 13 4.02 -12.52 8.66
C LEU A 13 5.01 -13.56 8.13
N ILE A 14 5.83 -13.17 7.15
CA ILE A 14 6.81 -14.05 6.50
C ILE A 14 8.25 -13.69 6.83
N GLY A 15 8.51 -12.51 7.38
CA GLY A 15 9.86 -12.10 7.78
C GLY A 15 9.95 -10.66 8.23
N HIS A 16 11.19 -10.27 8.54
CA HIS A 16 11.57 -8.91 8.91
C HIS A 16 12.78 -8.46 8.09
N THR A 17 13.00 -7.16 8.02
CA THR A 17 14.14 -6.58 7.32
C THR A 17 14.47 -5.21 7.90
N ASP A 18 15.73 -4.80 7.79
CA ASP A 18 16.19 -3.44 8.05
C ASP A 18 16.47 -2.78 6.70
N LEU A 19 15.53 -1.97 6.25
CA LEU A 19 15.56 -1.33 4.93
C LEU A 19 16.49 -0.12 4.92
N GLN A 20 17.25 0.02 3.86
CA GLN A 20 18.07 1.19 3.56
C GLN A 20 17.86 1.65 2.11
N VAL A 21 18.11 2.94 1.87
CA VAL A 21 17.98 3.52 0.52
C VAL A 21 19.11 2.98 -0.36
N GLY A 22 18.73 2.47 -1.52
CA GLY A 22 19.64 2.06 -2.59
C GLY A 22 19.76 3.15 -3.65
N ASP A 23 18.97 3.04 -4.71
CA ASP A 23 18.88 4.07 -5.74
C ASP A 23 17.69 4.99 -5.46
N GLU A 24 17.96 6.18 -4.91
CA GLU A 24 16.95 7.19 -4.57
C GLU A 24 16.19 7.66 -5.80
N SER A 25 16.88 7.81 -6.94
CA SER A 25 16.25 8.29 -8.18
C SER A 25 15.20 7.35 -8.75
N MET A 26 15.34 6.05 -8.45
CA MET A 26 14.41 5.00 -8.81
C MET A 26 13.46 4.61 -7.67
N GLY A 27 13.54 5.28 -6.52
CA GLY A 27 12.75 4.95 -5.35
C GLY A 27 13.04 3.54 -4.84
N CYS A 28 14.31 3.10 -4.88
CA CYS A 28 14.69 1.75 -4.47
C CYS A 28 15.19 1.72 -3.03
N VAL A 29 14.63 0.80 -2.24
CA VAL A 29 15.13 0.43 -0.91
C VAL A 29 15.35 -1.07 -0.86
N PHE A 30 16.27 -1.51 0.00
CA PHE A 30 16.59 -2.92 0.15
C PHE A 30 17.06 -3.22 1.57
N GLY A 31 17.06 -4.51 1.93
CA GLY A 31 17.60 -4.97 3.21
C GLY A 31 17.79 -6.47 3.25
N ASP A 32 18.58 -6.94 4.20
CA ASP A 32 18.70 -8.35 4.51
C ASP A 32 17.34 -8.85 5.00
N PHE A 33 16.86 -9.92 4.39
CA PHE A 33 15.57 -10.50 4.73
C PHE A 33 15.75 -11.65 5.73
N ILE A 34 15.14 -11.49 6.91
CA ILE A 34 15.16 -12.48 7.99
C ILE A 34 13.82 -13.23 7.94
N PRO A 35 13.76 -14.42 7.29
CA PRO A 35 12.52 -15.14 7.10
C PRO A 35 12.02 -15.79 8.39
N THR A 36 10.69 -15.87 8.51
CA THR A 36 10.03 -16.75 9.48
C THR A 36 9.79 -18.14 8.87
N ASP A 37 9.35 -19.11 9.69
CA ASP A 37 8.95 -20.44 9.20
C ASP A 37 7.84 -20.36 8.12
N ASN A 38 7.01 -19.32 8.17
CA ASN A 38 5.96 -19.12 7.19
C ASN A 38 6.49 -18.80 5.79
N TYR A 39 7.63 -18.10 5.69
CA TYR A 39 8.27 -17.85 4.41
C TYR A 39 8.63 -19.16 3.72
N TYR A 40 9.35 -20.05 4.43
CA TYR A 40 9.75 -21.34 3.91
C TYR A 40 8.56 -22.21 3.52
N LYS A 41 7.48 -22.13 4.29
CA LYS A 41 6.29 -22.95 4.08
C LYS A 41 5.40 -22.47 2.94
N PHE A 42 5.25 -21.15 2.75
CA PHE A 42 4.21 -20.60 1.88
C PHE A 42 4.73 -19.78 0.70
N VAL A 43 5.95 -19.23 0.77
CA VAL A 43 6.45 -18.23 -0.19
C VAL A 43 7.68 -18.73 -0.96
N GLN A 44 8.67 -19.30 -0.28
CA GLN A 44 9.98 -19.60 -0.83
C GLN A 44 9.92 -20.35 -2.17
N LYS A 45 9.11 -21.42 -2.25
CA LYS A 45 8.98 -22.15 -3.52
C LYS A 45 8.48 -21.28 -4.67
N SER A 46 7.62 -20.32 -4.40
CA SER A 46 7.13 -19.41 -5.46
C SER A 46 8.21 -18.41 -5.89
N VAL A 47 9.10 -18.02 -4.97
CA VAL A 47 10.30 -17.21 -5.28
C VAL A 47 11.24 -18.01 -6.19
N TRP A 48 11.57 -19.23 -5.83
CA TRP A 48 12.43 -20.10 -6.65
C TRP A 48 11.84 -20.38 -8.03
N ASP A 49 10.55 -20.75 -8.09
CA ASP A 49 9.83 -20.97 -9.36
C ASP A 49 9.84 -19.72 -10.26
N PHE A 50 9.77 -18.52 -9.67
CA PHE A 50 9.81 -17.26 -10.40
C PHE A 50 11.18 -17.04 -11.08
N TRP A 51 12.27 -17.30 -10.37
CA TRP A 51 13.63 -17.11 -10.90
C TRP A 51 14.10 -18.26 -11.78
N ALA A 52 13.58 -19.47 -11.63
CA ALA A 52 14.00 -20.65 -12.40
C ALA A 52 13.63 -20.61 -13.87
N THR A 53 12.86 -19.62 -14.34
CA THR A 53 12.35 -19.55 -15.72
C THR A 53 12.63 -18.21 -16.39
N THR A 54 12.81 -18.24 -17.71
CA THR A 54 12.90 -17.01 -18.54
C THR A 54 11.54 -16.35 -18.79
N LYS A 55 10.43 -17.01 -18.41
CA LYS A 55 9.06 -16.50 -18.55
C LYS A 55 8.33 -16.65 -17.20
N PRO A 56 8.60 -15.75 -16.23
CA PRO A 56 7.99 -15.82 -14.91
C PRO A 56 6.46 -15.71 -14.97
N ASP A 57 5.80 -16.46 -14.09
CA ASP A 57 4.35 -16.35 -13.89
C ASP A 57 4.05 -15.17 -12.95
N TYR A 58 3.90 -13.98 -13.54
CA TYR A 58 3.56 -12.78 -12.78
C TYR A 58 2.21 -12.87 -12.07
N LYS A 59 1.24 -13.64 -12.60
CA LYS A 59 -0.05 -13.83 -11.93
C LYS A 59 0.13 -14.58 -10.61
N LYS A 60 0.94 -15.65 -10.63
CA LYS A 60 1.32 -16.39 -9.42
C LYS A 60 2.10 -15.50 -8.45
N TRP A 61 3.06 -14.70 -8.97
CA TRP A 61 3.84 -13.75 -8.18
C TRP A 61 2.94 -12.74 -7.45
N HIS A 62 2.06 -12.06 -8.18
CA HIS A 62 1.13 -11.09 -7.60
C HIS A 62 0.14 -11.73 -6.60
N SER A 63 -0.18 -13.03 -6.76
CA SER A 63 -1.06 -13.73 -5.80
C SER A 63 -0.44 -13.93 -4.43
N LEU A 64 0.88 -13.76 -4.27
CA LEU A 64 1.55 -13.75 -2.97
C LEU A 64 1.12 -12.54 -2.13
N ASN A 65 0.63 -11.48 -2.77
CA ASN A 65 0.16 -10.25 -2.13
C ASN A 65 1.11 -9.78 -1.03
N ILE A 66 2.36 -9.50 -1.45
CA ILE A 66 3.41 -9.05 -0.53
C ILE A 66 3.09 -7.63 -0.07
N ASN A 67 3.20 -7.41 1.23
CA ASN A 67 3.05 -6.11 1.87
C ASN A 67 4.22 -5.90 2.85
N VAL A 68 4.72 -4.68 2.93
CA VAL A 68 5.78 -4.30 3.85
C VAL A 68 5.32 -3.14 4.70
N GLN A 69 5.38 -3.32 6.03
CA GLN A 69 5.03 -2.30 7.01
C GLN A 69 6.28 -1.86 7.76
N LEU A 70 6.56 -0.57 7.73
CA LEU A 70 7.62 0.05 8.51
C LEU A 70 7.29 0.02 10.01
N GLU A 71 8.31 0.08 10.88
CA GLU A 71 8.14 0.08 12.33
C GLU A 71 7.33 1.25 12.88
N ASN A 72 7.19 2.35 12.12
CA ASN A 72 6.30 3.47 12.46
C ASN A 72 4.84 3.22 12.11
N GLY A 73 4.53 2.09 11.44
CA GLY A 73 3.19 1.67 11.04
C GLY A 73 2.82 1.97 9.59
N TYR A 74 3.67 2.69 8.83
CA TYR A 74 3.41 3.03 7.42
C TYR A 74 3.55 1.79 6.53
N PHE A 75 2.56 1.52 5.66
CA PHE A 75 2.64 0.49 4.62
C PHE A 75 3.25 1.06 3.35
N LEU A 76 4.33 0.42 2.88
CA LEU A 76 4.95 0.79 1.61
C LEU A 76 4.05 0.37 0.43
N TYR A 77 3.97 1.25 -0.58
CA TYR A 77 3.27 1.00 -1.83
C TYR A 77 4.22 1.23 -3.02
N PRO A 78 5.02 0.23 -3.40
CA PRO A 78 5.97 0.34 -4.50
C PRO A 78 5.29 0.04 -5.84
N ILE A 79 5.40 0.95 -6.81
CA ILE A 79 4.88 0.73 -8.18
C ILE A 79 5.72 -0.27 -8.99
N GLY A 80 7.01 -0.41 -8.66
CA GLY A 80 7.92 -1.40 -9.23
C GLY A 80 7.86 -2.78 -8.57
N GLY A 81 7.17 -2.86 -7.41
CA GLY A 81 6.94 -4.11 -6.69
C GLY A 81 8.08 -4.55 -5.77
N TYR A 82 7.98 -5.80 -5.36
CA TYR A 82 8.90 -6.47 -4.44
C TYR A 82 9.63 -7.61 -5.14
N THR A 83 10.90 -7.83 -4.80
CA THR A 83 11.65 -9.01 -5.22
C THR A 83 12.42 -9.59 -4.05
N PHE A 84 12.63 -10.92 -4.08
CA PHE A 84 13.46 -11.62 -3.10
C PHE A 84 14.66 -12.23 -3.81
N ASP A 85 15.85 -11.94 -3.30
CA ASP A 85 17.06 -12.64 -3.69
C ASP A 85 17.21 -13.88 -2.76
N ASP A 86 16.69 -14.99 -3.23
CA ASP A 86 16.73 -16.30 -2.58
C ASP A 86 16.79 -17.38 -3.68
N ALA A 87 17.98 -17.95 -3.88
CA ALA A 87 18.23 -18.96 -4.89
C ALA A 87 18.19 -20.36 -4.29
N GLU A 88 17.54 -21.31 -4.99
CA GLU A 88 17.43 -22.71 -4.56
C GLU A 88 18.81 -23.38 -4.45
N GLU A 89 19.75 -22.98 -5.32
CA GLU A 89 21.11 -23.51 -5.36
C GLU A 89 21.99 -23.02 -4.18
N LEU A 90 21.56 -21.94 -3.51
CA LEU A 90 22.32 -21.25 -2.47
C LEU A 90 21.48 -21.10 -1.17
N PRO A 91 20.96 -22.19 -0.60
CA PRO A 91 19.95 -22.13 0.47
C PRO A 91 20.46 -21.50 1.78
N ASN A 92 21.78 -21.46 1.99
CA ASN A 92 22.41 -20.93 3.20
C ASN A 92 22.92 -19.49 3.06
N GLU A 93 22.77 -18.87 1.88
CA GLU A 93 23.12 -17.47 1.71
C GLU A 93 22.10 -16.54 2.38
N THR A 94 22.57 -15.36 2.77
CA THR A 94 21.71 -14.30 3.30
C THR A 94 20.71 -13.92 2.24
N LYS A 95 19.42 -13.99 2.60
CA LYS A 95 18.34 -13.58 1.72
C LYS A 95 18.19 -12.07 1.77
N ARG A 96 17.75 -11.50 0.66
CA ARG A 96 17.55 -10.05 0.54
C ARG A 96 16.17 -9.77 -0.01
N ILE A 97 15.59 -8.66 0.42
CA ILE A 97 14.39 -8.08 -0.19
C ILE A 97 14.77 -6.77 -0.86
N ASP A 98 14.31 -6.59 -2.10
CA ASP A 98 14.41 -5.34 -2.85
C ASP A 98 13.01 -4.83 -3.13
N ILE A 99 12.81 -3.52 -2.94
CA ILE A 99 11.56 -2.80 -3.10
C ILE A 99 11.82 -1.65 -4.06
N ALA A 100 11.13 -1.59 -5.18
CA ALA A 100 11.40 -0.62 -6.23
C ALA A 100 10.18 0.25 -6.57
N GLY A 101 10.47 1.51 -6.91
CA GLY A 101 9.42 2.44 -7.34
C GLY A 101 8.61 3.02 -6.19
N LEU A 102 9.25 3.25 -5.04
CA LEU A 102 8.67 4.10 -4.00
C LEU A 102 8.63 5.54 -4.49
N PHE A 103 7.58 6.27 -4.12
CA PHE A 103 7.51 7.68 -4.42
C PHE A 103 8.60 8.44 -3.68
N ARG A 104 9.09 9.50 -4.31
CA ARG A 104 10.17 10.33 -3.77
C ARG A 104 9.85 10.84 -2.36
N HIS A 105 8.64 11.33 -2.14
CA HIS A 105 8.21 11.83 -0.82
C HIS A 105 8.27 10.73 0.26
N VAL A 106 8.00 9.44 -0.08
CA VAL A 106 8.14 8.33 0.88
C VAL A 106 9.59 8.14 1.30
N ILE A 107 10.54 8.27 0.35
CA ILE A 107 11.98 8.21 0.67
C ILE A 107 12.38 9.39 1.56
N GLU A 108 11.96 10.60 1.22
CA GLU A 108 12.28 11.82 1.97
C GLU A 108 11.68 11.76 3.39
N ASP A 109 10.39 11.39 3.52
CA ASP A 109 9.66 11.43 4.79
C ASP A 109 10.03 10.29 5.74
N PHE A 110 10.35 9.09 5.22
CA PHE A 110 10.47 7.89 6.05
C PHE A 110 11.86 7.24 6.08
N PHE A 111 12.78 7.63 5.18
CA PHE A 111 14.12 7.05 5.14
C PHE A 111 15.25 8.08 5.32
N GLN A 112 15.00 9.34 4.98
CA GLN A 112 15.99 10.42 5.12
C GLN A 112 15.82 11.22 6.40
N THR A 113 14.64 11.16 7.01
CA THR A 113 14.35 11.77 8.31
C THR A 113 14.19 10.68 9.39
N ASP A 114 14.02 11.07 10.66
CA ASP A 114 13.59 10.18 11.75
C ASP A 114 12.11 10.47 12.04
N PRO A 115 11.18 9.78 11.33
CA PRO A 115 9.77 10.07 11.45
C PRO A 115 9.24 9.69 12.84
N PRO A 116 8.17 10.34 13.30
CA PRO A 116 7.51 9.96 14.55
C PRO A 116 7.02 8.51 14.50
N ARG A 117 6.86 7.91 15.68
CA ARG A 117 6.38 6.53 15.85
C ARG A 117 5.23 6.50 16.85
N PRO A 118 3.97 6.37 16.39
CA PRO A 118 3.49 6.15 15.03
C PRO A 118 3.67 7.36 14.11
N PHE A 119 3.55 7.18 12.80
CA PHE A 119 3.70 8.24 11.80
C PHE A 119 2.48 9.20 11.74
N VAL A 120 1.39 8.85 12.42
CA VAL A 120 0.16 9.65 12.58
C VAL A 120 -0.08 9.97 14.06
N GLU A 121 -0.88 10.99 14.32
CA GLU A 121 -1.28 11.46 15.64
C GLU A 121 -2.78 11.27 15.84
N GLU A 122 -3.22 10.98 17.09
CA GLU A 122 -4.65 10.86 17.43
C GLU A 122 -5.45 12.08 16.94
N PRO A 123 -6.69 11.88 16.47
CA PRO A 123 -7.46 10.61 16.45
C PRO A 123 -7.12 9.66 15.27
N TRP A 124 -6.08 9.96 14.49
CA TRP A 124 -5.60 9.10 13.41
C TRP A 124 -4.75 7.96 13.96
N GLU A 125 -4.96 6.76 13.44
CA GLU A 125 -4.33 5.53 13.89
C GLU A 125 -3.65 4.79 12.74
N THR A 126 -2.54 4.12 13.04
CA THR A 126 -1.96 3.13 12.12
C THR A 126 -2.91 1.94 11.97
N ILE A 127 -2.81 1.25 10.85
CA ILE A 127 -3.66 0.09 10.55
C ILE A 127 -2.88 -1.22 10.62
N THR A 128 -3.56 -2.31 10.96
CA THR A 128 -2.99 -3.66 10.86
C THR A 128 -3.03 -4.16 9.41
N ILE A 129 -2.32 -5.25 9.12
CA ILE A 129 -2.35 -5.87 7.79
C ILE A 129 -3.76 -6.35 7.40
N GLU A 130 -4.53 -6.87 8.37
CA GLU A 130 -5.92 -7.28 8.15
C GLU A 130 -6.81 -6.10 7.79
N GLN A 131 -6.66 -4.97 8.51
CA GLN A 131 -7.38 -3.74 8.22
C GLN A 131 -7.00 -3.18 6.85
N LYS A 132 -5.70 -3.18 6.53
CA LYS A 132 -5.23 -2.75 5.20
C LYS A 132 -5.92 -3.53 4.08
N ILE A 133 -5.89 -4.85 4.13
CA ILE A 133 -6.51 -5.70 3.11
C ILE A 133 -8.02 -5.50 3.06
N LEU A 134 -8.67 -5.32 4.22
CA LEU A 134 -10.09 -5.03 4.31
C LEU A 134 -10.43 -3.72 3.59
N PHE A 135 -9.73 -2.63 3.92
CA PHE A 135 -9.98 -1.30 3.34
C PHE A 135 -9.67 -1.26 1.84
N ASP A 136 -8.54 -1.84 1.40
CA ASP A 136 -8.20 -1.96 -0.01
C ASP A 136 -9.30 -2.72 -0.79
N THR A 137 -9.80 -3.81 -0.21
CA THR A 137 -10.86 -4.63 -0.82
C THR A 137 -12.18 -3.90 -0.86
N GLU A 138 -12.55 -3.18 0.21
CA GLU A 138 -13.82 -2.46 0.27
C GLU A 138 -13.84 -1.28 -0.70
N LEU A 139 -12.77 -0.47 -0.72
CA LEU A 139 -12.65 0.62 -1.70
C LEU A 139 -12.80 0.09 -3.13
N GLN A 140 -12.13 -1.01 -3.47
CA GLN A 140 -12.23 -1.61 -4.80
C GLN A 140 -13.67 -2.06 -5.15
N LYS A 141 -14.48 -2.51 -4.19
CA LYS A 141 -15.89 -2.87 -4.41
C LYS A 141 -16.73 -1.60 -4.64
N GLU A 142 -16.56 -0.58 -3.81
CA GLU A 142 -17.33 0.66 -3.86
C GLU A 142 -17.11 1.44 -5.17
N ILE A 143 -15.85 1.50 -5.68
CA ILE A 143 -15.52 2.25 -6.91
C ILE A 143 -15.65 1.43 -8.21
N LYS A 144 -15.64 0.08 -8.16
CA LYS A 144 -15.76 -0.75 -9.36
C LYS A 144 -17.19 -0.71 -9.91
N ARG A 145 -17.38 -0.05 -11.05
CA ARG A 145 -18.61 -0.17 -11.84
C ARG A 145 -18.54 -1.37 -12.76
N THR A 146 -19.42 -2.36 -12.54
CA THR A 146 -19.76 -3.35 -13.55
C THR A 146 -20.53 -2.64 -14.66
N SER A 147 -19.93 -2.56 -15.86
CA SER A 147 -20.68 -2.16 -17.07
C SER A 147 -21.68 -3.28 -17.40
N SER A 148 -22.90 -3.21 -16.88
CA SER A 148 -23.98 -4.06 -17.34
C SER A 148 -24.48 -3.52 -18.68
N SER A 149 -23.94 -4.04 -19.78
CA SER A 149 -24.48 -3.86 -21.12
C SER A 149 -25.73 -4.75 -21.26
N LEU A 150 -26.89 -4.25 -20.88
CA LEU A 150 -28.17 -4.76 -21.33
C LEU A 150 -28.67 -3.83 -22.43
N PHE A 151 -28.74 -4.36 -23.67
CA PHE A 151 -29.33 -3.68 -24.83
C PHE A 151 -28.61 -2.40 -25.34
N GLY A 152 -27.33 -2.46 -25.71
CA GLY A 152 -26.78 -1.55 -26.75
C GLY A 152 -26.85 -0.04 -26.52
N ILE A 153 -27.36 0.46 -25.37
CA ILE A 153 -27.37 1.87 -25.02
C ILE A 153 -26.20 2.12 -24.11
N ILE A 154 -25.14 2.70 -24.65
CA ILE A 154 -24.01 3.23 -23.90
C ILE A 154 -24.51 4.39 -23.06
N LYS A 155 -24.92 4.14 -21.81
CA LYS A 155 -25.03 5.21 -20.83
C LYS A 155 -23.60 5.67 -20.51
N SER A 156 -23.27 6.91 -20.83
CA SER A 156 -22.08 7.59 -20.32
C SER A 156 -22.10 7.49 -18.80
N THR A 157 -21.40 6.51 -18.24
CA THR A 157 -21.26 6.37 -16.81
C THR A 157 -20.11 7.26 -16.39
N THR A 158 -20.41 8.37 -15.71
CA THR A 158 -19.40 9.15 -14.99
C THR A 158 -18.65 8.18 -14.05
N LYS A 159 -17.32 8.16 -14.15
CA LYS A 159 -16.48 7.34 -13.29
C LYS A 159 -16.28 8.01 -11.93
N HIS A 160 -16.09 7.23 -10.87
CA HIS A 160 -15.59 7.74 -9.60
C HIS A 160 -14.20 8.37 -9.80
N ILE A 161 -13.85 9.40 -9.01
CA ILE A 161 -12.58 10.13 -9.12
C ILE A 161 -11.35 9.20 -8.98
N LEU A 162 -11.46 8.12 -8.17
CA LEU A 162 -10.39 7.14 -7.96
C LEU A 162 -10.42 5.97 -8.96
N ALA A 163 -11.33 5.95 -9.94
CA ALA A 163 -11.48 4.79 -10.83
C ALA A 163 -10.24 4.49 -11.70
N ASP A 164 -9.39 5.50 -11.93
CA ASP A 164 -8.16 5.38 -12.71
C ASP A 164 -6.90 5.43 -11.81
N TYR A 165 -7.07 5.26 -10.49
CA TYR A 165 -5.97 5.18 -9.52
C TYR A 165 -5.83 3.77 -8.96
N GLU A 166 -4.60 3.39 -8.72
CA GLU A 166 -4.27 2.31 -7.80
C GLU A 166 -4.20 2.90 -6.39
N CYS A 167 -4.84 2.25 -5.43
CA CYS A 167 -4.99 2.76 -4.07
C CYS A 167 -4.51 1.71 -3.06
N SER A 168 -3.85 2.17 -2.00
CA SER A 168 -3.36 1.33 -0.91
C SER A 168 -3.58 2.05 0.43
N ALA A 169 -4.33 1.44 1.34
CA ALA A 169 -4.66 2.01 2.63
C ALA A 169 -3.40 2.22 3.50
N VAL A 170 -3.34 3.36 4.19
CA VAL A 170 -2.18 3.84 4.95
C VAL A 170 -2.50 4.01 6.43
N CYS A 171 -3.58 4.71 6.75
CA CYS A 171 -4.05 4.96 8.11
C CYS A 171 -5.56 5.21 8.13
N LYS A 172 -6.14 5.23 9.32
CA LYS A 172 -7.59 5.48 9.52
C LYS A 172 -7.82 6.53 10.58
N ASN A 173 -8.96 7.20 10.52
CA ASN A 173 -9.48 7.99 11.63
C ASN A 173 -10.16 7.05 12.63
N GLY A 174 -9.78 7.13 13.92
CA GLY A 174 -10.37 6.32 15.00
C GLY A 174 -11.80 6.72 15.38
N GLN A 175 -12.28 7.88 14.92
CA GLN A 175 -13.59 8.44 15.24
C GLN A 175 -14.59 8.42 14.08
N ALA A 176 -14.12 8.15 12.87
CA ALA A 176 -14.91 8.18 11.65
C ALA A 176 -14.52 7.04 10.69
N ASP A 177 -15.41 6.71 9.75
CA ASP A 177 -15.14 5.72 8.70
C ASP A 177 -14.28 6.31 7.57
N GLU A 178 -13.26 7.08 7.96
CA GLU A 178 -12.34 7.77 7.07
C GLU A 178 -10.99 7.05 7.02
N ILE A 179 -10.60 6.71 5.80
CA ILE A 179 -9.35 5.98 5.53
C ILE A 179 -8.51 6.82 4.58
N LEU A 180 -7.24 7.03 4.93
CA LEU A 180 -6.26 7.61 4.02
C LEU A 180 -5.65 6.50 3.17
N PHE A 181 -5.63 6.73 1.86
CA PHE A 181 -4.98 5.87 0.88
C PHE A 181 -3.80 6.60 0.23
N SER A 182 -2.68 5.91 0.06
CA SER A 182 -1.68 6.29 -0.94
C SER A 182 -2.24 5.93 -2.31
N ILE A 183 -2.15 6.85 -3.27
CA ILE A 183 -2.74 6.68 -4.61
C ILE A 183 -1.70 6.90 -5.71
N HIS A 184 -1.84 6.15 -6.78
CA HIS A 184 -1.02 6.31 -7.97
C HIS A 184 -1.88 6.29 -9.23
N ASN A 185 -1.65 7.25 -10.11
CA ASN A 185 -2.29 7.32 -11.43
C ASN A 185 -1.23 7.27 -12.52
N THR A 186 -1.31 6.27 -13.38
CA THR A 186 -0.41 6.10 -14.54
C THR A 186 -0.52 7.22 -15.57
N ASN A 187 -1.57 8.04 -15.51
CA ASN A 187 -1.83 9.15 -16.43
C ASN A 187 -1.21 10.49 -15.98
N GLY A 188 -0.38 10.50 -14.91
CA GLY A 188 0.41 11.66 -14.51
C GLY A 188 -0.33 12.68 -13.64
N SER A 189 -1.09 12.26 -12.66
CA SER A 189 -1.61 13.14 -11.60
C SER A 189 -0.53 13.40 -10.53
N ASP A 190 -0.46 14.64 -10.05
CA ASP A 190 0.42 15.03 -8.92
C ASP A 190 -0.15 14.65 -7.55
N LYS A 191 -1.38 14.10 -7.50
CA LYS A 191 -2.02 13.67 -6.25
C LYS A 191 -1.41 12.37 -5.76
N CYS A 192 -1.00 12.36 -4.47
CA CYS A 192 -0.32 11.24 -3.84
C CYS A 192 -1.17 10.53 -2.79
N TYR A 193 -2.18 11.21 -2.23
CA TYR A 193 -3.05 10.67 -1.19
C TYR A 193 -4.52 10.99 -1.45
N ALA A 194 -5.39 10.10 -0.99
CA ALA A 194 -6.84 10.25 -1.00
C ALA A 194 -7.42 9.90 0.37
N LEU A 195 -8.11 10.83 0.99
CA LEU A 195 -8.99 10.59 2.11
C LEU A 195 -10.33 10.11 1.59
N VAL A 196 -10.79 8.95 2.04
CA VAL A 196 -12.03 8.33 1.58
C VAL A 196 -12.90 7.98 2.77
N HIS A 197 -14.14 8.45 2.73
CA HIS A 197 -15.18 8.01 3.67
C HIS A 197 -15.82 6.73 3.11
N LEU A 198 -15.36 5.56 3.58
CA LEU A 198 -15.89 4.28 3.15
C LEU A 198 -17.31 4.06 3.69
N THR A 199 -18.19 3.55 2.85
CA THR A 199 -19.58 3.27 3.23
C THR A 199 -19.78 1.88 3.83
N PHE A 200 -18.79 0.98 3.63
CA PHE A 200 -18.85 -0.43 4.01
C PHE A 200 -20.11 -1.14 3.52
N SER A 201 -20.65 -0.67 2.40
CA SER A 201 -21.87 -1.24 1.80
C SER A 201 -21.63 -2.62 1.18
N GLY A 202 -20.39 -3.01 0.97
CA GLY A 202 -19.98 -4.26 0.33
C GLY A 202 -20.31 -4.37 -1.16
N LYS A 203 -20.75 -3.28 -1.78
CA LYS A 203 -21.15 -3.20 -3.19
C LYS A 203 -20.78 -1.87 -3.80
N THR A 204 -20.83 -1.80 -5.11
CA THR A 204 -20.59 -0.55 -5.86
C THR A 204 -21.68 0.48 -5.57
N GLU A 205 -21.24 1.70 -5.31
CA GLU A 205 -22.15 2.81 -5.08
C GLU A 205 -22.83 3.27 -6.38
N ASP A 206 -24.14 3.52 -6.28
CA ASP A 206 -24.95 3.96 -7.44
C ASP A 206 -24.62 5.40 -7.85
N ASN A 207 -24.22 6.24 -6.89
CA ASN A 207 -23.83 7.63 -7.10
C ASN A 207 -22.30 7.73 -7.18
N THR A 208 -21.76 8.31 -8.27
CA THR A 208 -20.34 8.48 -8.48
C THR A 208 -19.65 9.48 -7.55
N ALA A 209 -20.43 10.27 -6.79
CA ALA A 209 -19.90 11.10 -5.74
C ALA A 209 -19.49 10.32 -4.48
N PHE A 210 -19.88 9.03 -4.41
CA PHE A 210 -19.53 8.14 -3.31
C PHE A 210 -18.58 7.04 -3.78
N PRO A 211 -17.66 6.59 -2.90
CA PRO A 211 -17.40 7.14 -1.56
C PRO A 211 -16.87 8.59 -1.62
N ILE A 212 -17.24 9.43 -0.63
CA ILE A 212 -16.74 10.82 -0.57
C ILE A 212 -15.21 10.79 -0.49
N THR A 213 -14.57 11.61 -1.34
CA THR A 213 -13.11 11.55 -1.51
C THR A 213 -12.51 12.95 -1.60
N THR A 214 -11.48 13.20 -0.79
CA THR A 214 -10.63 14.40 -0.84
C THR A 214 -9.21 13.99 -1.25
N LEU A 215 -8.60 14.72 -2.19
CA LEU A 215 -7.27 14.42 -2.74
C LEU A 215 -6.22 15.40 -2.23
N PHE A 216 -5.04 14.89 -1.84
CA PHE A 216 -3.89 15.66 -1.37
C PHE A 216 -2.67 15.44 -2.24
N ASP A 217 -1.87 16.50 -2.43
CA ASP A 217 -0.63 16.47 -3.20
C ASP A 217 0.53 15.82 -2.44
N SER A 218 0.48 15.83 -1.09
CA SER A 218 1.52 15.28 -0.22
C SER A 218 0.96 14.81 1.11
N PHE A 219 1.76 14.06 1.87
CA PHE A 219 1.39 13.69 3.25
C PHE A 219 1.35 14.92 4.17
N ASP A 220 2.21 15.91 3.94
CA ASP A 220 2.16 17.19 4.67
C ASP A 220 0.84 17.93 4.43
N ALA A 221 0.35 17.98 3.17
CA ALA A 221 -0.97 18.58 2.89
C ALA A 221 -2.06 17.89 3.70
N PHE A 222 -2.09 16.55 3.73
CA PHE A 222 -3.02 15.79 4.58
C PHE A 222 -2.87 16.15 6.07
N LYS A 223 -1.64 16.23 6.58
CA LYS A 223 -1.41 16.58 8.00
C LYS A 223 -2.01 17.95 8.35
N PHE A 224 -1.73 18.97 7.53
CA PHE A 224 -2.14 20.34 7.82
C PHE A 224 -3.60 20.61 7.53
N GLU A 225 -4.18 19.97 6.52
CA GLU A 225 -5.55 20.22 6.09
C GLU A 225 -6.57 19.33 6.80
N GLN A 226 -6.15 18.18 7.34
CA GLN A 226 -7.04 17.21 7.97
C GLN A 226 -6.55 16.73 9.35
N MET A 227 -5.39 16.08 9.46
CA MET A 227 -4.96 15.40 10.68
C MET A 227 -4.84 16.35 11.89
N TYR A 228 -4.23 17.52 11.70
CA TYR A 228 -4.07 18.50 12.80
C TYR A 228 -5.37 19.21 13.18
N PRO A 229 -6.26 19.61 12.25
CA PRO A 229 -7.61 20.04 12.59
C PRO A 229 -8.40 19.01 13.40
N ASP A 230 -8.39 17.72 12.96
CA ASP A 230 -9.09 16.65 13.70
C ASP A 230 -8.51 16.44 15.10
N LYS A 231 -7.19 16.55 15.24
CA LYS A 231 -6.54 16.49 16.55
C LYS A 231 -6.98 17.62 17.46
N ALA A 232 -7.05 18.84 16.95
CA ALA A 232 -7.50 19.99 17.74
C ALA A 232 -8.95 19.81 18.23
N GLU A 233 -9.84 19.30 17.37
CA GLU A 233 -11.22 18.99 17.75
C GLU A 233 -11.33 17.82 18.74
N TRP A 234 -10.39 16.88 18.69
CA TRP A 234 -10.33 15.73 19.59
C TRP A 234 -9.88 16.12 21.01
N GLU A 235 -8.97 17.09 21.12
CA GLU A 235 -8.40 17.54 22.41
C GLU A 235 -9.30 18.54 23.16
N ASP A 236 -10.31 19.17 22.50
CA ASP A 236 -11.28 20.10 23.08
C ASP A 236 -12.46 19.37 23.76
#